data_bb9af8362778de972b044e5cbe989203
#
_entry.id   bb9af8362778de972b044e5cbe989203
#
_cell.length_a   1.000
_cell.length_b   1.000
_cell.length_c   1.000
_cell.angle_alpha   90.00
_cell.angle_beta   90.00
_cell.angle_gamma   90.00
#
_symmetry.space_group_name_H-M   'P 1'
#
loop_
_entity.id
_entity.type
_entity.pdbx_description
1 polymer ?
#
loop_
_entity_poly.entity_id
_entity_poly.type
_entity_poly.pdbx_seq_one_letter_code
_entity_poly.pdbx_strand_id
1 'polypeptide(L)' 'MREKEITCHFCFKQFEVSLEIGSSFIGKNIEIYDCEICCNPNKLEYVVDNGEIIINNVSDGNE' A
#
# COMPACT_ATOMS: atom_id res chain seq x y z
N MET A 1 -12.64 3.53 -4.34
CA MET A 1 -11.43 2.70 -4.47
C MET A 1 -10.37 3.41 -5.29
N ARG A 2 -9.17 3.37 -4.83
CA ARG A 2 -8.02 3.93 -5.54
C ARG A 2 -7.00 2.83 -5.80
N GLU A 3 -6.46 2.81 -6.99
CA GLU A 3 -5.43 1.86 -7.36
C GLU A 3 -4.08 2.55 -7.33
N LYS A 4 -3.09 1.91 -6.70
CA LYS A 4 -1.74 2.41 -6.61
C LYS A 4 -0.76 1.30 -6.96
N GLU A 5 0.30 1.65 -7.67
CA GLU A 5 1.37 0.73 -7.97
C GLU A 5 2.43 0.85 -6.89
N ILE A 6 2.81 -0.28 -6.32
CA ILE A 6 3.85 -0.33 -5.29
C ILE A 6 4.91 -1.35 -5.69
N THR A 7 6.10 -1.21 -5.11
CA THR A 7 7.20 -2.13 -5.33
C THR A 7 7.29 -3.12 -4.16
N CYS A 8 7.28 -4.40 -4.47
CA CYS A 8 7.40 -5.43 -3.45
C CYS A 8 8.70 -5.28 -2.67
N HIS A 9 8.61 -5.42 -1.35
CA HIS A 9 9.76 -5.32 -0.46
C HIS A 9 10.73 -6.50 -0.63
N PHE A 10 10.24 -7.63 -1.13
CA PHE A 10 11.01 -8.87 -1.21
C PHE A 10 11.58 -9.14 -2.60
N CYS A 11 10.73 -9.15 -3.61
CA CYS A 11 11.17 -9.47 -4.97
C CYS A 11 11.44 -8.24 -5.84
N PHE A 12 11.10 -7.06 -5.36
CA PHE A 12 11.30 -5.77 -6.03
C PHE A 12 10.53 -5.62 -7.35
N LYS A 13 9.50 -6.43 -7.55
CA LYS A 13 8.61 -6.29 -8.69
C LYS A 13 7.47 -5.34 -8.34
N GLN A 14 6.97 -4.64 -9.34
CA GLN A 14 5.86 -3.71 -9.13
C GLN A 14 4.54 -4.44 -9.31
N PHE A 15 3.56 -4.09 -8.49
CA PHE A 15 2.21 -4.61 -8.61
C PHE A 15 1.20 -3.57 -8.11
N GLU A 16 -0.04 -3.71 -8.55
CA GLU A 16 -1.09 -2.77 -8.17
C GLU A 16 -1.86 -3.27 -6.96
N VAL A 17 -2.22 -2.32 -6.10
CA VAL A 17 -3.08 -2.58 -4.96
C VAL A 17 -4.30 -1.65 -5.03
N SER A 18 -5.45 -2.15 -4.60
CA SER A 18 -6.67 -1.35 -4.51
C SER A 18 -6.85 -0.89 -3.08
N LEU A 19 -6.89 0.41 -2.89
CA LEU A 19 -7.05 1.00 -1.56
C LEU A 19 -8.48 1.51 -1.40
N GLU A 20 -9.20 0.96 -0.43
CA GLU A 20 -10.54 1.42 -0.10
C GLU A 20 -10.44 2.52 0.94
N ILE A 21 -10.80 3.73 0.53
CA ILE A 21 -10.68 4.89 1.39
C ILE A 21 -12.00 5.63 1.36
N GLY A 22 -12.51 5.97 2.54
CA GLY A 22 -13.69 6.81 2.63
C GLY A 22 -13.42 8.19 2.04
N SER A 23 -14.43 8.79 1.42
CA SER A 23 -14.27 10.07 0.73
C SER A 23 -13.85 11.21 1.66
N SER A 24 -14.09 11.07 2.94
CA SER A 24 -13.71 12.08 3.95
C SER A 24 -12.51 11.68 4.79
N PHE A 25 -11.88 10.56 4.48
CA PHE A 25 -10.72 10.10 5.25
C PHE A 25 -9.49 10.98 4.97
N ILE A 26 -8.87 11.43 6.03
CA ILE A 26 -7.62 12.20 5.97
C ILE A 26 -6.71 11.64 7.06
N GLY A 27 -5.48 11.35 6.72
CA GLY A 27 -4.49 10.91 7.70
C GLY A 27 -3.70 9.70 7.23
N LYS A 28 -2.99 9.11 8.18
CA LYS A 28 -2.09 7.98 7.94
C LYS A 28 -2.81 6.66 8.18
N ASN A 29 -2.51 5.70 7.34
CA ASN A 29 -3.06 4.36 7.50
C ASN A 29 -2.01 3.31 7.14
N ILE A 30 -2.17 2.10 7.68
CA ILE A 30 -1.26 0.99 7.43
C ILE A 30 -2.10 -0.22 7.05
N GLU A 31 -1.75 -0.86 5.93
CA GLU A 31 -2.42 -2.06 5.49
C GLU A 31 -1.40 -3.05 4.96
N ILE A 32 -1.76 -4.33 4.94
CA ILE A 32 -0.88 -5.39 4.47
C ILE A 32 -1.47 -5.99 3.20
N TYR A 33 -0.64 -6.06 2.16
CA TYR A 33 -1.00 -6.63 0.87
C TYR A 33 0.01 -7.68 0.46
N ASP A 34 -0.47 -8.82 0.01
CA ASP A 34 0.41 -9.88 -0.48
C ASP A 34 0.87 -9.56 -1.89
N CYS A 35 2.14 -9.80 -2.16
CA CYS A 35 2.68 -9.64 -3.51
C CYS A 35 2.06 -10.69 -4.43
N GLU A 36 1.68 -10.28 -5.63
CA GLU A 36 1.11 -11.19 -6.63
C GLU A 36 2.14 -12.14 -7.22
N ILE A 37 3.41 -11.84 -7.06
CA ILE A 37 4.49 -12.59 -7.70
C ILE A 37 5.15 -13.55 -6.72
N CYS A 38 5.61 -13.05 -5.59
CA CYS A 38 6.33 -13.87 -4.60
C CYS A 38 5.46 -14.27 -3.42
N CYS A 39 4.24 -13.76 -3.32
CA CYS A 39 3.26 -14.08 -2.27
C CYS A 39 3.69 -13.70 -0.85
N ASN A 40 4.69 -12.86 -0.71
CA ASN A 40 5.09 -12.37 0.61
C ASN A 40 4.27 -11.14 1.01
N PRO A 41 3.94 -11.00 2.30
CA PRO A 41 3.15 -9.86 2.75
C PRO A 41 3.97 -8.58 2.77
N ASN A 42 3.39 -7.52 2.26
CA ASN A 42 4.00 -6.19 2.25
C ASN A 42 3.19 -5.26 3.15
N LYS A 43 3.86 -4.63 4.09
CA LYS A 43 3.23 -3.65 4.96
C LYS A 43 3.31 -2.29 4.27
N LEU A 44 2.15 -1.79 3.91
CA LEU A 44 2.03 -0.54 3.17
C LEU A 44 1.64 0.58 4.13
N GLU A 45 2.48 1.60 4.22
CA GLU A 45 2.22 2.77 5.02
C GLU A 45 1.94 3.94 4.09
N TYR A 46 0.78 4.54 4.22
CA TYR A 46 0.38 5.61 3.32
C TYR A 46 -0.38 6.71 4.05
N VAL A 47 -0.38 7.88 3.44
CA VAL A 47 -1.10 9.06 3.95
C VAL A 47 -2.12 9.47 2.89
N VAL A 48 -3.32 9.80 3.35
CA VAL A 48 -4.35 10.35 2.49
C VAL A 48 -4.51 11.81 2.82
N ASP A 49 -4.38 12.66 1.82
CA ASP A 49 -4.52 14.10 1.98
C ASP A 49 -5.30 14.64 0.80
N ASN A 50 -6.45 15.25 1.09
CA ASN A 50 -7.26 15.93 0.09
C ASN A 50 -7.59 15.05 -1.14
N GLY A 51 -7.88 13.78 -0.87
CA GLY A 51 -8.21 12.83 -1.92
C GLY A 51 -7.01 12.19 -2.62
N GLU A 52 -5.80 12.57 -2.24
CA GLU A 52 -4.58 11.97 -2.78
C GLU A 52 -3.99 10.98 -1.80
N ILE A 53 -3.43 9.91 -2.36
CA ILE A 53 -2.77 8.87 -1.58
C ILE A 53 -1.27 8.98 -1.82
N ILE A 54 -0.52 9.14 -0.73
CA ILE A 54 0.93 9.22 -0.78
C ILE A 54 1.51 8.02 -0.05
N ILE A 55 2.23 7.18 -0.79
CA ILE A 55 2.86 6.00 -0.20
C ILE A 55 4.15 6.43 0.49
N ASN A 56 4.21 6.22 1.79
CA ASN A 56 5.39 6.59 2.58
C ASN A 56 6.41 5.47 2.66
N ASN A 57 5.94 4.23 2.81
CA ASN A 57 6.86 3.13 3.02
C ASN A 57 6.20 1.80 2.64
N VAL A 58 7.02 0.87 2.17
CA VAL A 58 6.62 -0.52 1.94
C VAL A 58 7.66 -1.38 2.64
N SER A 59 7.23 -2.21 3.57
CA SER A 59 8.13 -3.02 4.37
C SER A 59 7.60 -4.43 4.56
N ASP A 60 8.32 -5.23 5.36
CA ASP A 60 7.92 -6.61 5.67
C ASP A 60 6.64 -6.61 6.49
N GLY A 61 5.60 -7.25 5.97
CA GLY A 61 4.32 -7.34 6.65
C GLY A 61 4.34 -8.22 7.90
N ASN A 62 5.42 -8.95 8.13
CA ASN A 62 5.57 -9.79 9.30
C ASN A 62 6.18 -9.06 10.50
N GLU A 63 6.53 -7.81 10.34
CA GLU A 63 7.07 -7.00 11.44
C GLU A 63 5.98 -6.49 12.37
#